data_490512b8d65b25e136fe3a7db52676b6
#
_entry.id   490512b8d65b25e136fe3a7db52676b6
#
_cell.length_a   1.000
_cell.length_b   1.000
_cell.length_c   1.000
_cell.angle_alpha   90.00
_cell.angle_beta   90.00
_cell.angle_gamma   90.00
#
_symmetry.space_group_name_H-M   'P 1'
#
loop_
_entity.id
_entity.type
_entity.pdbx_description
1 polymer ?
#
loop_
_entity_poly.entity_id
_entity_poly.type
_entity_poly.pdbx_seq_one_letter_code
_entity_poly.pdbx_strand_id
1 'polypeptide(L)'
;MKKEFDKIVRTRRSVRKFKNTDISDDKVKNSILHASLAPNSSNLQLWEFYHVTSKKLMTKISSACFDQPAARTASQFVVVVTRKDLWNKRRLFNLKKIKKRNLKTNDKHLKNKNIAIKYYKYLIPTIYKEFYGILGLFRYLNAMIIGLFRPIYRQVTRSDMRVVAHKSSALAAQNFMLSMTSNGYDTCPMEGFDSLRVKKALSLPRSSEINMIISCGIRDEKGIYGDQIRVPFDEIYFKK
;
A
#
# COMPACT_ATOMS: atom_id res chain seq x y z
N MET A 1 19.32 -16.48 5.88
CA MET A 1 18.04 -16.03 5.27
C MET A 1 16.82 -16.36 6.13
N LYS A 2 16.43 -17.64 6.36
CA LYS A 2 15.24 -17.96 7.17
C LYS A 2 15.29 -17.39 8.59
N LYS A 3 16.40 -17.58 9.31
CA LYS A 3 16.60 -17.04 10.68
C LYS A 3 16.56 -15.52 10.73
N GLU A 4 17.07 -14.83 9.72
CA GLU A 4 17.07 -13.35 9.63
C GLU A 4 15.67 -12.82 9.40
N PHE A 5 14.88 -13.41 8.49
CA PHE A 5 13.51 -13.02 8.25
C PHE A 5 12.63 -13.21 9.49
N ASP A 6 12.76 -14.38 10.16
CA ASP A 6 12.04 -14.65 11.42
C ASP A 6 12.39 -13.60 12.49
N LYS A 7 13.67 -13.26 12.63
CA LYS A 7 14.13 -12.19 13.53
C LYS A 7 13.48 -10.85 13.19
N ILE A 8 13.45 -10.43 11.91
CA ILE A 8 12.85 -9.17 11.48
C ILE A 8 11.36 -9.12 11.83
N VAL A 9 10.61 -10.17 11.51
CA VAL A 9 9.16 -10.24 11.77
C VAL A 9 8.86 -10.17 13.27
N ARG A 10 9.63 -10.87 14.11
CA ARG A 10 9.47 -10.87 15.58
C ARG A 10 9.92 -9.57 16.23
N THR A 11 10.97 -8.92 15.71
CA THR A 11 11.52 -7.69 16.25
C THR A 11 10.69 -6.47 15.91
N ARG A 12 10.02 -6.47 14.73
CA ARG A 12 9.18 -5.37 14.31
C ARG A 12 8.01 -5.15 15.30
N ARG A 13 7.96 -3.96 15.87
CA ARG A 13 6.89 -3.52 16.79
C ARG A 13 6.31 -2.18 16.29
N SER A 14 5.10 -1.87 16.69
CA SER A 14 4.55 -0.51 16.55
C SER A 14 5.10 0.35 17.70
N VAL A 15 6.16 1.11 17.40
CA VAL A 15 6.88 1.92 18.38
C VAL A 15 6.15 3.24 18.58
N ARG A 16 5.76 3.54 19.80
CA ARG A 16 4.93 4.70 20.17
C ARG A 16 5.72 5.93 20.61
N LYS A 17 7.04 5.77 20.84
CA LYS A 17 7.93 6.86 21.21
C LYS A 17 9.31 6.60 20.61
N PHE A 18 9.89 7.61 20.01
CA PHE A 18 11.21 7.56 19.39
C PHE A 18 12.20 8.45 20.13
N LYS A 19 13.49 8.10 20.07
CA LYS A 19 14.59 8.94 20.53
C LYS A 19 14.70 10.17 19.63
N ASN A 20 15.16 11.28 20.18
CA ASN A 20 15.48 12.48 19.39
C ASN A 20 16.84 12.27 18.67
N THR A 21 16.82 11.39 17.68
CA THR A 21 18.01 11.00 16.89
C THR A 21 17.61 10.94 15.43
N ASP A 22 18.42 11.53 14.57
CA ASP A 22 18.19 11.48 13.13
C ASP A 22 18.38 10.06 12.58
N ILE A 23 17.64 9.74 11.52
CA ILE A 23 17.78 8.51 10.74
C ILE A 23 18.16 8.85 9.32
N SER A 24 18.84 7.92 8.63
CA SER A 24 19.35 8.14 7.27
C SER A 24 18.21 8.19 6.24
N ASP A 25 18.13 9.29 5.51
CA ASP A 25 17.21 9.47 4.38
C ASP A 25 17.41 8.39 3.31
N ASP A 26 18.65 7.99 3.02
CA ASP A 26 18.96 6.96 2.03
C ASP A 26 18.42 5.58 2.44
N LYS A 27 18.52 5.22 3.72
CA LYS A 27 17.96 3.97 4.22
C LYS A 27 16.43 3.97 4.16
N VAL A 28 15.78 5.09 4.47
CA VAL A 28 14.33 5.25 4.32
C VAL A 28 13.94 5.18 2.85
N LYS A 29 14.65 5.89 1.96
CA LYS A 29 14.44 5.85 0.51
C LYS A 29 14.61 4.43 -0.06
N ASN A 30 15.62 3.70 0.38
CA ASN A 30 15.82 2.30 -0.03
C ASN A 30 14.67 1.40 0.49
N SER A 31 14.18 1.64 1.70
CA SER A 31 13.02 0.93 2.23
C SER A 31 11.73 1.22 1.45
N ILE A 32 11.57 2.45 0.93
CA ILE A 32 10.49 2.80 0.00
C ILE A 32 10.65 2.05 -1.34
N LEU A 33 11.87 1.88 -1.82
CA LEU A 33 12.13 1.05 -3.00
C LEU A 33 11.69 -0.40 -2.77
N HIS A 34 12.01 -1.01 -1.62
CA HIS A 34 11.53 -2.34 -1.26
C HIS A 34 10.00 -2.40 -1.14
N ALA A 35 9.37 -1.35 -0.62
CA ALA A 35 7.90 -1.22 -0.61
C ALA A 35 7.32 -1.30 -2.03
N SER A 36 7.95 -0.66 -3.00
CA SER A 36 7.49 -0.65 -4.40
C SER A 36 7.51 -2.02 -5.08
N LEU A 37 8.21 -3.01 -4.51
CA LEU A 37 8.28 -4.39 -5.00
C LEU A 37 7.14 -5.27 -4.47
N ALA A 38 6.25 -4.74 -3.64
CA ALA A 38 5.13 -5.50 -3.09
C ALA A 38 4.19 -6.04 -4.19
N PRO A 39 3.61 -7.23 -3.97
CA PRO A 39 2.58 -7.73 -4.86
C PRO A 39 1.37 -6.79 -4.83
N ASN A 40 0.71 -6.65 -5.99
CA ASN A 40 -0.44 -5.77 -6.08
C ASN A 40 -1.39 -6.20 -7.21
N SER A 41 -2.65 -5.82 -7.08
CA SER A 41 -3.68 -6.19 -8.03
C SER A 41 -3.35 -5.66 -9.43
N SER A 42 -3.35 -6.57 -10.41
CA SER A 42 -3.11 -6.27 -11.83
C SER A 42 -1.80 -5.52 -12.11
N ASN A 43 -0.85 -5.57 -11.22
CA ASN A 43 0.41 -4.81 -11.27
C ASN A 43 0.20 -3.32 -11.59
N LEU A 44 -0.91 -2.73 -11.10
CA LEU A 44 -1.22 -1.32 -11.35
C LEU A 44 -0.44 -0.37 -10.43
N GLN A 45 0.12 -0.88 -9.32
CA GLN A 45 0.97 -0.10 -8.43
C GLN A 45 0.31 1.24 -8.04
N LEU A 46 -0.95 1.15 -7.56
CA LEU A 46 -1.80 2.30 -7.26
C LEU A 46 -1.42 2.94 -5.91
N TRP A 47 -0.16 3.21 -5.72
CA TRP A 47 0.41 3.87 -4.55
C TRP A 47 1.39 4.97 -4.92
N GLU A 48 1.58 5.88 -4.00
CA GLU A 48 2.66 6.84 -3.93
C GLU A 48 3.15 6.93 -2.49
N PHE A 49 4.43 7.25 -2.31
CA PHE A 49 5.06 7.40 -1.00
C PHE A 49 5.59 8.82 -0.87
N TYR A 50 5.18 9.51 0.18
CA TYR A 50 5.66 10.86 0.49
C TYR A 50 6.58 10.75 1.69
N HIS A 51 7.87 10.88 1.47
CA HIS A 51 8.89 10.91 2.50
C HIS A 51 9.01 12.34 3.03
N VAL A 52 8.74 12.53 4.32
CA VAL A 52 8.65 13.84 4.97
C VAL A 52 9.76 13.96 6.00
N THR A 53 10.70 14.89 5.73
CA THR A 53 11.87 15.19 6.56
C THR A 53 11.86 16.63 7.04
N SER A 54 11.16 17.53 6.34
CA SER A 54 11.05 18.95 6.71
C SER A 54 10.34 19.12 8.04
N LYS A 55 11.00 19.73 9.04
CA LYS A 55 10.44 20.01 10.37
C LYS A 55 9.09 20.72 10.30
N LYS A 56 8.94 21.72 9.42
CA LYS A 56 7.67 22.43 9.21
C LYS A 56 6.53 21.51 8.76
N LEU A 57 6.80 20.58 7.84
CA LEU A 57 5.79 19.61 7.38
C LEU A 57 5.53 18.55 8.45
N MET A 58 6.57 18.09 9.15
CA MET A 58 6.43 17.12 10.24
C MET A 58 5.53 17.65 11.35
N THR A 59 5.67 18.91 11.77
CA THR A 59 4.78 19.55 12.74
C THR A 59 3.32 19.55 12.26
N LYS A 60 3.08 19.89 10.98
CA LYS A 60 1.73 19.89 10.42
C LYS A 60 1.11 18.49 10.37
N ILE A 61 1.91 17.48 10.03
CA ILE A 61 1.45 16.08 9.98
C ILE A 61 1.24 15.53 11.39
N SER A 62 2.13 15.84 12.35
CA SER A 62 1.94 15.48 13.75
C SER A 62 0.61 16.01 14.29
N SER A 63 0.35 17.30 14.09
CA SER A 63 -0.92 17.93 14.50
C SER A 63 -2.12 17.26 13.82
N ALA A 64 -2.02 16.92 12.53
CA ALA A 64 -3.07 16.17 11.83
C ALA A 64 -3.25 14.73 12.35
N CYS A 65 -2.24 14.18 13.02
CA CYS A 65 -2.28 12.89 13.73
C CYS A 65 -2.64 13.05 15.21
N PHE A 66 -3.27 14.17 15.59
CA PHE A 66 -3.69 14.48 16.97
C PHE A 66 -2.53 14.52 17.98
N ASP A 67 -1.34 14.87 17.52
CA ASP A 67 -0.09 14.92 18.29
C ASP A 67 0.16 13.67 19.17
N GLN A 68 -0.36 12.52 18.70
CA GLN A 68 -0.11 11.25 19.39
C GLN A 68 1.40 10.99 19.54
N PRO A 69 1.85 10.33 20.61
CA PRO A 69 3.28 10.20 20.92
C PRO A 69 4.15 9.71 19.75
N ALA A 70 3.64 8.75 18.95
CA ALA A 70 4.35 8.23 17.79
C ALA A 70 4.54 9.30 16.69
N ALA A 71 3.61 10.24 16.54
CA ALA A 71 3.75 11.33 15.58
C ALA A 71 4.67 12.43 16.12
N ARG A 72 4.47 12.83 17.38
CA ARG A 72 5.22 13.94 17.99
C ARG A 72 6.71 13.66 18.13
N THR A 73 7.11 12.41 18.31
CA THR A 73 8.51 12.01 18.54
C THR A 73 9.18 11.41 17.31
N ALA A 74 8.49 11.27 16.18
CA ALA A 74 9.06 10.72 14.98
C ALA A 74 10.24 11.54 14.46
N SER A 75 11.28 10.86 13.97
CA SER A 75 12.38 11.51 13.26
C SER A 75 11.99 11.88 11.84
N GLN A 76 11.15 11.05 11.21
CA GLN A 76 10.64 11.25 9.84
C GLN A 76 9.27 10.58 9.68
N PHE A 77 8.53 10.95 8.61
CA PHE A 77 7.32 10.24 8.21
C PHE A 77 7.42 9.68 6.79
N VAL A 78 6.77 8.55 6.58
CA VAL A 78 6.41 8.09 5.24
C VAL A 78 4.90 7.99 5.16
N VAL A 79 4.29 8.82 4.31
CA VAL A 79 2.85 8.83 4.06
C VAL A 79 2.57 7.94 2.86
N VAL A 80 1.83 6.86 3.08
CA VAL A 80 1.43 5.92 2.03
C VAL A 80 0.11 6.37 1.45
N VAL A 81 0.13 6.77 0.19
CA VAL A 81 -1.02 7.34 -0.52
C VAL A 81 -1.54 6.37 -1.55
N THR A 82 -2.81 6.04 -1.47
CA THR A 82 -3.52 5.21 -2.46
C THR A 82 -4.00 6.09 -3.61
N ARG A 83 -3.60 5.75 -4.83
CA ARG A 83 -3.86 6.51 -6.06
C ARG A 83 -4.70 5.70 -7.04
N LYS A 84 -5.92 5.32 -6.61
CA LYS A 84 -6.89 4.63 -7.48
C LYS A 84 -7.17 5.40 -8.77
N ASP A 85 -7.16 6.72 -8.71
CA ASP A 85 -7.33 7.62 -9.85
C ASP A 85 -6.30 7.42 -10.97
N LEU A 86 -5.10 6.94 -10.64
CA LEU A 86 -4.04 6.68 -11.63
C LEU A 86 -4.20 5.35 -12.39
N TRP A 87 -5.26 4.58 -12.17
CA TRP A 87 -5.44 3.26 -12.79
C TRP A 87 -5.22 3.26 -14.30
N ASN A 88 -5.74 4.25 -15.00
CA ASN A 88 -5.62 4.32 -16.46
C ASN A 88 -4.19 4.65 -16.90
N LYS A 89 -3.52 5.61 -16.25
CA LYS A 89 -2.12 5.95 -16.49
C LYS A 89 -1.20 4.73 -16.28
N ARG A 90 -1.38 4.02 -15.16
CA ARG A 90 -0.59 2.84 -14.81
C ARG A 90 -0.87 1.66 -15.76
N ARG A 91 -2.13 1.44 -16.12
CA ARG A 91 -2.53 0.46 -17.12
C ARG A 91 -1.86 0.70 -18.48
N LEU A 92 -1.87 1.94 -18.96
CA LEU A 92 -1.24 2.29 -20.25
C LEU A 92 0.28 2.10 -20.20
N PHE A 93 0.91 2.43 -19.09
CA PHE A 93 2.34 2.16 -18.86
C PHE A 93 2.64 0.65 -18.98
N ASN A 94 1.88 -0.19 -18.27
CA ASN A 94 2.05 -1.63 -18.31
C ASN A 94 1.81 -2.19 -19.74
N LEU A 95 0.75 -1.74 -20.40
CA LEU A 95 0.44 -2.14 -21.77
C LEU A 95 1.59 -1.78 -22.72
N LYS A 96 2.16 -0.57 -22.62
CA LYS A 96 3.31 -0.13 -23.42
C LYS A 96 4.54 -1.02 -23.19
N LYS A 97 4.83 -1.35 -21.92
CA LYS A 97 5.95 -2.23 -21.56
C LYS A 97 5.78 -3.65 -22.09
N ILE A 98 4.56 -4.23 -21.97
CA ILE A 98 4.25 -5.57 -22.48
C ILE A 98 4.38 -5.62 -24.01
N LYS A 99 3.85 -4.63 -24.73
CA LYS A 99 3.97 -4.55 -26.20
C LYS A 99 5.44 -4.51 -26.65
N LYS A 100 6.29 -3.74 -25.96
CA LYS A 100 7.72 -3.60 -26.26
C LYS A 100 8.58 -4.81 -25.87
N ARG A 101 8.01 -5.78 -25.12
CA ARG A 101 8.77 -6.94 -24.67
C ARG A 101 9.11 -7.84 -25.86
N ASN A 102 10.38 -7.89 -26.25
CA ASN A 102 10.87 -8.86 -27.20
C ASN A 102 10.86 -10.24 -26.54
N LEU A 103 9.99 -11.12 -26.99
CA LEU A 103 9.98 -12.51 -26.57
C LEU A 103 10.76 -13.31 -27.60
N LYS A 104 11.69 -14.16 -27.15
CA LYS A 104 12.25 -15.21 -27.98
C LYS A 104 11.05 -16.03 -28.49
N THR A 105 11.01 -16.27 -29.78
CA THR A 105 9.90 -16.86 -30.54
C THR A 105 9.57 -18.27 -30.06
N ASN A 106 8.67 -18.35 -29.08
CA ASN A 106 7.99 -19.57 -28.72
C ASN A 106 6.48 -19.24 -28.67
N ASP A 107 5.65 -20.02 -29.36
CA ASP A 107 4.21 -19.81 -29.51
C ASP A 107 3.49 -19.59 -28.16
N LYS A 108 3.91 -20.31 -27.12
CA LYS A 108 3.38 -20.15 -25.75
C LYS A 108 3.61 -18.75 -25.20
N HIS A 109 4.79 -18.18 -25.39
CA HIS A 109 5.12 -16.84 -24.92
C HIS A 109 4.35 -15.75 -25.71
N LEU A 110 4.15 -15.94 -27.00
CA LEU A 110 3.38 -15.05 -27.84
C LEU A 110 1.90 -15.06 -27.45
N LYS A 111 1.32 -16.24 -27.21
CA LYS A 111 -0.05 -16.40 -26.70
C LYS A 111 -0.24 -15.68 -25.37
N ASN A 112 0.67 -15.87 -24.42
CA ASN A 112 0.63 -15.21 -23.11
C ASN A 112 0.75 -13.68 -23.24
N LYS A 113 1.60 -13.17 -24.13
CA LYS A 113 1.70 -11.73 -24.43
C LYS A 113 0.38 -11.18 -24.94
N ASN A 114 -0.28 -11.88 -25.88
CA ASN A 114 -1.57 -11.46 -26.44
C ASN A 114 -2.68 -11.46 -25.38
N ILE A 115 -2.71 -12.44 -24.49
CA ILE A 115 -3.63 -12.49 -23.35
C ILE A 115 -3.40 -11.28 -22.44
N ALA A 116 -2.16 -10.96 -22.09
CA ALA A 116 -1.83 -9.81 -21.27
C ALA A 116 -2.19 -8.48 -21.94
N ILE A 117 -2.01 -8.36 -23.26
CA ILE A 117 -2.45 -7.17 -24.02
C ILE A 117 -3.97 -7.02 -23.94
N LYS A 118 -4.75 -8.10 -24.18
CA LYS A 118 -6.22 -8.08 -24.05
C LYS A 118 -6.67 -7.72 -22.64
N TYR A 119 -5.99 -8.25 -21.62
CA TYR A 119 -6.25 -7.95 -20.21
C TYR A 119 -6.15 -6.46 -19.91
N TYR A 120 -5.02 -5.82 -20.24
CA TYR A 120 -4.84 -4.39 -19.99
C TYR A 120 -5.63 -3.49 -20.95
N LYS A 121 -5.96 -3.96 -22.16
CA LYS A 121 -6.70 -3.17 -23.14
C LYS A 121 -8.20 -3.15 -22.86
N TYR A 122 -8.77 -4.27 -22.41
CA TYR A 122 -10.22 -4.45 -22.28
C TYR A 122 -10.67 -4.70 -20.84
N LEU A 123 -10.11 -5.71 -20.16
CA LEU A 123 -10.63 -6.12 -18.84
C LEU A 123 -10.41 -5.05 -17.77
N ILE A 124 -9.20 -4.48 -17.67
CA ILE A 124 -8.93 -3.43 -16.67
C ILE A 124 -9.83 -2.21 -16.86
N PRO A 125 -10.03 -1.64 -18.05
CA PRO A 125 -11.01 -0.57 -18.25
C PRO A 125 -12.43 -0.97 -17.84
N THR A 126 -12.87 -2.19 -18.14
CA THR A 126 -14.20 -2.67 -17.77
C THR A 126 -14.39 -2.67 -16.26
N ILE A 127 -13.35 -3.00 -15.47
CA ILE A 127 -13.42 -3.06 -14.01
C ILE A 127 -13.27 -1.68 -13.36
N TYR A 128 -12.33 -0.85 -13.84
CA TYR A 128 -11.94 0.40 -13.18
C TYR A 128 -12.68 1.64 -13.69
N LYS A 129 -13.24 1.61 -14.92
CA LYS A 129 -13.97 2.77 -15.45
C LYS A 129 -15.25 2.99 -14.62
N GLU A 130 -15.42 4.23 -14.17
CA GLU A 130 -16.55 4.62 -13.35
C GLU A 130 -17.19 5.90 -13.87
N PHE A 131 -18.51 5.97 -13.71
CA PHE A 131 -19.29 7.16 -13.90
C PHE A 131 -20.25 7.29 -12.72
N TYR A 132 -19.87 8.09 -11.72
CA TYR A 132 -20.61 8.32 -10.47
C TYR A 132 -21.08 7.05 -9.72
N GLY A 133 -20.42 5.91 -9.96
CA GLY A 133 -20.79 4.61 -9.34
C GLY A 133 -21.81 3.79 -10.14
N ILE A 134 -22.45 4.38 -11.15
CA ILE A 134 -23.49 3.72 -11.96
C ILE A 134 -22.95 2.48 -12.67
N LEU A 135 -21.76 2.59 -13.29
CA LEU A 135 -21.13 1.45 -13.97
C LEU A 135 -20.79 0.32 -12.99
N GLY A 136 -20.43 0.64 -11.75
CA GLY A 136 -20.22 -0.33 -10.68
C GLY A 136 -21.50 -1.09 -10.33
N LEU A 137 -22.64 -0.41 -10.26
CA LEU A 137 -23.93 -1.04 -10.01
C LEU A 137 -24.32 -1.99 -11.14
N PHE A 138 -24.20 -1.56 -12.40
CA PHE A 138 -24.46 -2.45 -13.54
C PHE A 138 -23.59 -3.70 -13.54
N ARG A 139 -22.27 -3.54 -13.26
CA ARG A 139 -21.36 -4.70 -13.13
C ARG A 139 -21.79 -5.63 -12.01
N TYR A 140 -22.24 -5.08 -10.87
CA TYR A 140 -22.72 -5.86 -9.74
C TYR A 140 -23.95 -6.68 -10.11
N LEU A 141 -24.99 -6.07 -10.71
CA LEU A 141 -26.19 -6.76 -11.14
C LEU A 141 -25.89 -7.88 -12.16
N ASN A 142 -25.05 -7.58 -13.17
CA ASN A 142 -24.59 -8.60 -14.12
C ASN A 142 -23.83 -9.74 -13.43
N ALA A 143 -22.96 -9.43 -12.44
CA ALA A 143 -22.23 -10.44 -11.70
C ALA A 143 -23.14 -11.31 -10.84
N MET A 144 -24.24 -10.77 -10.31
CA MET A 144 -25.26 -11.55 -9.59
C MET A 144 -25.94 -12.54 -10.53
N ILE A 145 -26.42 -12.09 -11.68
CA ILE A 145 -27.12 -12.94 -12.67
C ILE A 145 -26.18 -14.03 -13.20
N ILE A 146 -25.01 -13.66 -13.71
CA ILE A 146 -24.05 -14.62 -14.28
C ILE A 146 -23.57 -15.60 -13.19
N GLY A 147 -23.46 -15.13 -11.95
CA GLY A 147 -23.00 -15.92 -10.82
C GLY A 147 -23.99 -17.02 -10.38
N LEU A 148 -25.23 -17.05 -10.92
CA LEU A 148 -26.17 -18.16 -10.75
C LEU A 148 -25.76 -19.37 -11.61
N PHE A 149 -25.07 -19.14 -12.73
CA PHE A 149 -24.77 -20.18 -13.71
C PHE A 149 -23.28 -20.57 -13.75
N ARG A 150 -22.39 -19.66 -13.35
CA ARG A 150 -20.94 -19.92 -13.36
C ARG A 150 -20.18 -19.02 -12.38
N PRO A 151 -18.97 -19.44 -11.94
CA PRO A 151 -18.09 -18.57 -11.15
C PRO A 151 -17.81 -17.26 -11.86
N ILE A 152 -17.94 -16.14 -11.12
CA ILE A 152 -17.65 -14.79 -11.62
C ILE A 152 -17.04 -13.94 -10.51
N TYR A 153 -16.21 -12.99 -10.89
CA TYR A 153 -15.68 -11.99 -9.97
C TYR A 153 -16.79 -11.03 -9.51
N ARG A 154 -17.09 -11.02 -8.21
CA ARG A 154 -18.23 -10.30 -7.63
C ARG A 154 -17.87 -8.93 -7.05
N GLN A 155 -16.60 -8.68 -6.74
CA GLN A 155 -16.11 -7.41 -6.17
C GLN A 155 -15.88 -6.37 -7.26
N VAL A 156 -16.93 -5.85 -7.85
CA VAL A 156 -16.90 -5.03 -9.09
C VAL A 156 -17.44 -3.62 -8.90
N THR A 157 -17.85 -3.27 -7.69
CA THR A 157 -18.35 -1.92 -7.37
C THR A 157 -17.20 -0.92 -7.23
N ARG A 158 -17.55 0.37 -7.21
CA ARG A 158 -16.60 1.45 -6.94
C ARG A 158 -15.89 1.27 -5.57
N SER A 159 -16.64 0.83 -4.57
CA SER A 159 -16.13 0.59 -3.21
C SER A 159 -15.18 -0.61 -3.17
N ASP A 160 -15.50 -1.69 -3.88
CA ASP A 160 -14.62 -2.85 -3.98
C ASP A 160 -13.26 -2.50 -4.60
N MET A 161 -13.27 -1.71 -5.68
CA MET A 161 -12.03 -1.27 -6.32
C MET A 161 -11.22 -0.32 -5.42
N ARG A 162 -11.87 0.43 -4.54
CA ARG A 162 -11.20 1.21 -3.51
C ARG A 162 -10.49 0.28 -2.51
N VAL A 163 -11.19 -0.73 -2.01
CA VAL A 163 -10.63 -1.72 -1.08
C VAL A 163 -9.44 -2.46 -1.72
N VAL A 164 -9.53 -2.87 -2.99
CA VAL A 164 -8.42 -3.52 -3.73
C VAL A 164 -7.20 -2.62 -3.80
N ALA A 165 -7.37 -1.32 -4.07
CA ALA A 165 -6.27 -0.37 -4.12
C ALA A 165 -5.62 -0.18 -2.74
N HIS A 166 -6.43 -0.07 -1.67
CA HIS A 166 -5.94 0.03 -0.29
C HIS A 166 -5.22 -1.23 0.17
N LYS A 167 -5.73 -2.43 -0.15
CA LYS A 167 -5.01 -3.69 0.15
C LYS A 167 -3.63 -3.71 -0.50
N SER A 168 -3.52 -3.30 -1.76
CA SER A 168 -2.22 -3.21 -2.44
C SER A 168 -1.27 -2.23 -1.75
N SER A 169 -1.76 -1.04 -1.37
CA SER A 169 -0.97 -0.04 -0.65
C SER A 169 -0.53 -0.53 0.73
N ALA A 170 -1.39 -1.29 1.44
CA ALA A 170 -1.06 -1.87 2.74
C ALA A 170 0.03 -2.96 2.65
N LEU A 171 0.02 -3.79 1.59
CA LEU A 171 1.11 -4.74 1.32
C LEU A 171 2.44 -4.02 1.10
N ALA A 172 2.44 -2.90 0.37
CA ALA A 172 3.64 -2.09 0.18
C ALA A 172 4.10 -1.44 1.49
N ALA A 173 3.18 -0.94 2.32
CA ALA A 173 3.47 -0.41 3.64
C ALA A 173 4.10 -1.47 4.56
N GLN A 174 3.63 -2.72 4.52
CA GLN A 174 4.22 -3.81 5.29
C GLN A 174 5.65 -4.12 4.84
N ASN A 175 5.92 -4.19 3.52
CA ASN A 175 7.28 -4.35 3.01
C ASN A 175 8.20 -3.21 3.48
N PHE A 176 7.70 -1.97 3.45
CA PHE A 176 8.43 -0.81 3.98
C PHE A 176 8.83 -1.02 5.44
N MET A 177 7.87 -1.35 6.30
CA MET A 177 8.12 -1.51 7.74
C MET A 177 9.10 -2.65 8.05
N LEU A 178 9.02 -3.77 7.33
CA LEU A 178 9.99 -4.87 7.48
C LEU A 178 11.39 -4.45 7.02
N SER A 179 11.50 -3.70 5.92
CA SER A 179 12.76 -3.16 5.44
C SER A 179 13.37 -2.14 6.41
N MET A 180 12.56 -1.28 7.04
CA MET A 180 13.03 -0.38 8.09
C MET A 180 13.59 -1.16 9.27
N THR A 181 12.89 -2.21 9.71
CA THR A 181 13.36 -3.08 10.81
C THR A 181 14.66 -3.78 10.47
N SER A 182 14.86 -4.24 9.21
CA SER A 182 16.11 -4.84 8.76
C SER A 182 17.29 -3.86 8.77
N ASN A 183 17.00 -2.56 8.62
CA ASN A 183 17.98 -1.48 8.70
C ASN A 183 18.24 -0.98 10.15
N GLY A 184 17.63 -1.62 11.16
CA GLY A 184 17.75 -1.24 12.58
C GLY A 184 16.87 -0.04 12.97
N TYR A 185 15.90 0.34 12.14
CA TYR A 185 14.95 1.42 12.42
C TYR A 185 13.59 0.88 12.81
N ASP A 186 12.88 1.68 13.56
CA ASP A 186 11.55 1.37 14.07
C ASP A 186 10.48 2.20 13.38
N THR A 187 9.26 1.66 13.38
CA THR A 187 8.13 2.29 12.73
C THR A 187 6.86 2.19 13.58
N CYS A 188 5.92 3.11 13.34
CA CYS A 188 4.56 2.99 13.82
C CYS A 188 3.58 3.37 12.70
N PRO A 189 2.80 2.42 12.16
CA PRO A 189 1.70 2.75 11.29
C PRO A 189 0.58 3.42 12.07
N MET A 190 0.06 4.52 11.55
CA MET A 190 -1.03 5.30 12.13
C MET A 190 -2.15 5.43 11.12
N GLU A 191 -3.37 5.13 11.53
CA GLU A 191 -4.60 5.30 10.76
C GLU A 191 -5.50 6.38 11.34
N GLY A 192 -5.26 6.77 12.61
CA GLY A 192 -5.92 7.90 13.27
C GLY A 192 -5.28 9.23 12.86
N PHE A 193 -5.85 9.90 11.86
CA PHE A 193 -5.40 11.21 11.39
C PHE A 193 -6.51 11.96 10.64
N ASP A 194 -6.42 13.29 10.61
CA ASP A 194 -7.25 14.15 9.76
C ASP A 194 -6.72 14.13 8.32
N SER A 195 -7.36 13.34 7.47
CA SER A 195 -6.95 13.14 6.09
C SER A 195 -6.98 14.43 5.24
N LEU A 196 -7.88 15.37 5.52
CA LEU A 196 -7.98 16.63 4.79
C LEU A 196 -6.78 17.53 5.09
N ARG A 197 -6.40 17.63 6.38
CA ARG A 197 -5.22 18.40 6.80
C ARG A 197 -3.92 17.82 6.23
N VAL A 198 -3.75 16.50 6.25
CA VAL A 198 -2.56 15.84 5.66
C VAL A 198 -2.52 16.07 4.16
N LYS A 199 -3.64 15.89 3.44
CA LYS A 199 -3.72 16.16 1.99
C LYS A 199 -3.36 17.60 1.66
N LYS A 200 -3.85 18.57 2.44
CA LYS A 200 -3.51 19.99 2.29
C LYS A 200 -2.01 20.23 2.54
N ALA A 201 -1.44 19.66 3.61
CA ALA A 201 -0.04 19.83 3.97
C ALA A 201 0.92 19.31 2.88
N LEU A 202 0.55 18.20 2.23
CA LEU A 202 1.34 17.55 1.16
C LEU A 202 0.91 17.95 -0.25
N SER A 203 -0.03 18.89 -0.41
CA SER A 203 -0.59 19.31 -1.70
C SER A 203 -1.09 18.15 -2.56
N LEU A 204 -1.74 17.16 -1.92
CA LEU A 204 -2.24 15.98 -2.60
C LEU A 204 -3.54 16.28 -3.37
N PRO A 205 -3.77 15.63 -4.53
CA PRO A 205 -5.01 15.77 -5.27
C PRO A 205 -6.21 15.26 -4.46
N ARG A 206 -7.39 15.84 -4.70
CA ARG A 206 -8.64 15.43 -4.01
C ARG A 206 -8.97 13.95 -4.21
N SER A 207 -8.64 13.40 -5.38
CA SER A 207 -8.86 11.99 -5.76
C SER A 207 -7.96 10.99 -5.05
N SER A 208 -6.88 11.44 -4.41
CA SER A 208 -6.00 10.57 -3.64
C SER A 208 -6.63 10.19 -2.30
N GLU A 209 -6.24 9.05 -1.75
CA GLU A 209 -6.61 8.62 -0.40
C GLU A 209 -5.35 8.25 0.38
N ILE A 210 -5.29 8.62 1.66
CA ILE A 210 -4.16 8.21 2.50
C ILE A 210 -4.48 6.82 3.02
N ASN A 211 -3.56 5.87 2.82
CA ASN A 211 -3.69 4.53 3.36
C ASN A 211 -3.30 4.52 4.84
N MET A 212 -2.11 4.98 5.14
CA MET A 212 -1.60 5.18 6.50
C MET A 212 -0.44 6.17 6.52
N ILE A 213 -0.14 6.69 7.69
CA ILE A 213 1.05 7.49 7.97
C ILE A 213 1.97 6.64 8.84
N ILE A 214 3.22 6.48 8.43
CA ILE A 214 4.20 5.68 9.15
C ILE A 214 5.22 6.60 9.78
N SER A 215 5.21 6.68 11.10
CA SER A 215 6.28 7.32 11.88
C SER A 215 7.52 6.45 11.84
N CYS A 216 8.69 7.07 11.66
CA CYS A 216 9.98 6.41 11.55
C CYS A 216 10.98 7.03 12.54
N GLY A 217 11.84 6.18 13.13
CA GLY A 217 12.87 6.64 14.06
C GLY A 217 13.58 5.47 14.73
N ILE A 218 14.32 5.77 15.79
CA ILE A 218 14.93 4.78 16.69
C ILE A 218 14.09 4.73 17.94
N ARG A 219 13.69 3.53 18.41
CA ARG A 219 12.84 3.36 19.59
C ARG A 219 13.47 3.97 20.86
N ASP A 220 12.67 4.71 21.60
CA ASP A 220 12.95 5.06 22.97
C ASP A 220 12.73 3.83 23.89
N GLU A 221 13.36 3.77 25.05
CA GLU A 221 13.16 2.68 26.02
C GLU A 221 11.69 2.50 26.42
N LYS A 222 10.95 3.61 26.50
CA LYS A 222 9.51 3.67 26.78
C LYS A 222 8.66 3.63 25.50
N GLY A 223 9.26 3.27 24.36
CA GLY A 223 8.59 3.29 23.05
C GLY A 223 7.66 2.11 22.78
N ILE A 224 7.72 1.06 23.61
CA ILE A 224 6.87 -0.13 23.54
C ILE A 224 6.10 -0.25 24.85
N TYR A 225 4.77 -0.34 24.76
CA TYR A 225 3.88 -0.30 25.93
C TYR A 225 3.60 -1.66 26.57
N GLY A 226 4.35 -2.68 26.28
CA GLY A 226 4.20 -4.01 26.86
C GLY A 226 4.51 -5.13 25.87
N ASP A 227 4.20 -6.34 26.27
CA ASP A 227 4.44 -7.53 25.46
C ASP A 227 3.55 -7.60 24.23
N GLN A 228 3.97 -8.42 23.27
CA GLN A 228 3.20 -8.61 22.04
C GLN A 228 2.02 -9.56 22.28
N ILE A 229 0.82 -8.99 22.36
CA ILE A 229 -0.41 -9.77 22.49
C ILE A 229 -0.87 -10.23 21.10
N ARG A 230 -1.20 -11.51 20.98
CA ARG A 230 -1.84 -12.11 19.79
C ARG A 230 -2.92 -13.07 20.25
N VAL A 231 -3.97 -13.20 19.45
CA VAL A 231 -4.95 -14.27 19.65
C VAL A 231 -4.27 -15.63 19.50
N PRO A 232 -4.75 -16.69 20.17
CA PRO A 232 -4.23 -18.03 20.02
C PRO A 232 -4.18 -18.46 18.56
N PHE A 233 -3.14 -19.20 18.17
CA PHE A 233 -2.92 -19.55 16.76
C PHE A 233 -4.01 -20.45 16.18
N ASP A 234 -4.58 -21.32 16.98
CA ASP A 234 -5.69 -22.23 16.66
C ASP A 234 -7.02 -21.51 16.39
N GLU A 235 -7.20 -20.29 16.91
CA GLU A 235 -8.36 -19.44 16.59
C GLU A 235 -8.26 -18.78 15.19
N ILE A 236 -7.10 -18.77 14.57
CA ILE A 236 -6.85 -18.10 13.29
C ILE A 236 -6.26 -19.03 12.22
N TYR A 237 -5.98 -20.28 12.56
CA TYR A 237 -5.45 -21.29 11.63
C TYR A 237 -6.41 -22.48 11.50
N PHE A 238 -6.95 -22.66 10.32
CA PHE A 238 -7.87 -23.76 9.99
C PHE A 238 -7.31 -24.54 8.82
N LYS A 239 -6.91 -25.78 9.06
CA LYS A 239 -6.57 -26.75 7.99
C LYS A 239 -7.86 -27.38 7.49
N LYS A 240 -8.20 -27.19 6.24
CA LYS A 240 -9.38 -27.74 5.56
C LYS A 240 -8.95 -28.78 4.53
#